data_09c06c699e1eb532b4e5ee71d891535e
#
_entry.id   09c06c699e1eb532b4e5ee71d891535e
#
_cell.length_a   1.000
_cell.length_b   1.000
_cell.length_c   1.000
_cell.angle_alpha   90.00
_cell.angle_beta   90.00
_cell.angle_gamma   90.00
#
_symmetry.space_group_name_H-M   'P 1'
#
loop_
_entity.id
_entity.type
_entity.pdbx_description
1 polymer ?
#
loop_
_entity_poly.entity_id
_entity_poly.type
_entity_poly.pdbx_seq_one_letter_code
_entity_poly.pdbx_strand_id
1 'polypeptide(L)'
;RIKAAYFEHKGKPLYAFEYVSDPNKGIVDYFDDNAKSLRRAFLQGPLKFNRVSSRYNLRRRIAYYGNRIRPHKGTDFAASVGTPILATANGSVIKSAYTKGNGNYVTLKHNSTYSTQYLHMKKRKVKAGQFIEQGEIIGWVGMTGNTSGPHVCYRFWKNGRQVDPFKQKLPDAKPISNKLKAEFSKHIIPYKTKLDCIPFETSTTDEIVINKNKKKNADPS
;
A
#
# COMPACT_ATOMS: atom_id res chain seq x y z
N ARG A 1 -16.92 9.61 8.79
CA ARG A 1 -15.47 9.70 8.62
C ARG A 1 -14.80 9.73 9.98
N ILE A 2 -13.74 8.95 10.21
CA ILE A 2 -13.00 8.91 11.48
C ILE A 2 -12.22 10.22 11.62
N LYS A 3 -12.38 10.91 12.77
CA LYS A 3 -11.67 12.17 13.07
C LYS A 3 -10.35 11.93 13.78
N ALA A 4 -10.36 10.94 14.70
CA ALA A 4 -9.17 10.51 15.41
C ALA A 4 -9.30 9.04 15.77
N ALA A 5 -8.17 8.37 15.95
CA ALA A 5 -8.09 6.98 16.38
C ALA A 5 -6.88 6.78 17.29
N TYR A 6 -7.02 5.85 18.23
CA TYR A 6 -5.97 5.35 19.09
C TYR A 6 -5.81 3.86 18.85
N PHE A 7 -4.57 3.40 18.89
CA PHE A 7 -4.21 1.99 18.81
C PHE A 7 -2.95 1.74 19.63
N GLU A 8 -2.95 0.69 20.43
CA GLU A 8 -1.77 0.26 21.15
C GLU A 8 -1.10 -0.92 20.45
N HIS A 9 0.21 -0.85 20.28
CA HIS A 9 1.01 -1.94 19.74
C HIS A 9 2.27 -2.17 20.57
N LYS A 10 2.38 -3.34 21.20
CA LYS A 10 3.52 -3.71 22.05
C LYS A 10 3.80 -2.68 23.12
N GLY A 11 2.76 -2.22 23.83
CA GLY A 11 2.85 -1.22 24.88
C GLY A 11 3.16 0.20 24.42
N LYS A 12 3.11 0.48 23.10
CA LYS A 12 3.32 1.82 22.55
C LYS A 12 2.02 2.39 22.01
N PRO A 13 1.60 3.59 22.50
CA PRO A 13 0.45 4.28 21.97
C PRO A 13 0.72 4.80 20.56
N LEU A 14 -0.23 4.63 19.68
CA LEU A 14 -0.22 5.13 18.30
C LEU A 14 -1.51 5.93 18.08
N TYR A 15 -1.35 7.15 17.62
CA TYR A 15 -2.46 8.04 17.33
C TYR A 15 -2.57 8.31 15.85
N ALA A 16 -3.79 8.54 15.39
CA ALA A 16 -4.09 9.02 14.05
C ALA A 16 -5.10 10.17 14.13
N PHE A 17 -4.75 11.32 13.58
CA PHE A 17 -5.62 12.50 13.54
C PHE A 17 -5.87 12.92 12.11
N GLU A 18 -7.15 13.10 11.75
CA GLU A 18 -7.55 13.68 10.48
C GLU A 18 -7.21 15.19 10.45
N TYR A 19 -6.56 15.63 9.37
CA TYR A 19 -6.25 17.05 9.19
C TYR A 19 -6.20 17.43 7.72
N VAL A 20 -6.57 18.70 7.40
CA VAL A 20 -6.49 19.25 6.06
C VAL A 20 -5.04 19.64 5.77
N SER A 21 -4.32 18.79 5.03
CA SER A 21 -2.89 18.97 4.74
C SER A 21 -2.63 19.97 3.61
N ASP A 22 -3.58 20.18 2.71
CA ASP A 22 -3.56 21.21 1.67
C ASP A 22 -4.93 21.90 1.59
N PRO A 23 -5.11 23.05 2.27
CA PRO A 23 -6.39 23.77 2.26
C PRO A 23 -6.83 24.23 0.86
N ASN A 24 -5.87 24.55 -0.02
CA ASN A 24 -6.19 25.03 -1.37
C ASN A 24 -6.78 23.94 -2.26
N LYS A 25 -6.43 22.68 -1.98
CA LYS A 25 -6.91 21.50 -2.71
C LYS A 25 -7.93 20.68 -1.93
N GLY A 26 -8.22 21.05 -0.68
CA GLY A 26 -9.09 20.29 0.19
C GLY A 26 -8.55 18.89 0.53
N ILE A 27 -7.23 18.67 0.44
CA ILE A 27 -6.61 17.37 0.70
C ILE A 27 -6.60 17.11 2.20
N VAL A 28 -7.22 15.99 2.58
CA VAL A 28 -7.30 15.52 3.97
C VAL A 28 -6.52 14.24 4.12
N ASP A 29 -5.61 14.23 5.08
CA ASP A 29 -4.76 13.09 5.40
C ASP A 29 -4.79 12.78 6.92
N TYR A 30 -4.15 11.67 7.32
CA TYR A 30 -4.00 11.31 8.73
C TYR A 30 -2.55 11.46 9.16
N PHE A 31 -2.36 12.01 10.36
CA PHE A 31 -1.05 12.27 10.95
C PHE A 31 -0.98 11.75 12.38
N ASP A 32 0.22 11.36 12.82
CA ASP A 32 0.48 11.06 14.22
C ASP A 32 0.53 12.34 15.08
N ASP A 33 0.67 12.21 16.37
CA ASP A 33 0.76 13.32 17.31
C ASP A 33 2.03 14.19 17.16
N ASN A 34 3.02 13.72 16.37
CA ASN A 34 4.23 14.44 15.98
C ASN A 34 4.12 15.11 14.60
N ALA A 35 2.92 15.18 14.03
CA ALA A 35 2.68 15.72 12.69
C ALA A 35 3.36 14.92 11.54
N LYS A 36 3.75 13.67 11.79
CA LYS A 36 4.26 12.77 10.78
C LYS A 36 3.08 12.14 10.03
N SER A 37 3.14 12.12 8.71
CA SER A 37 2.08 11.50 7.90
C SER A 37 2.03 9.99 8.14
N LEU A 38 0.83 9.47 8.40
CA LEU A 38 0.56 8.03 8.47
C LEU A 38 0.30 7.42 7.10
N ARG A 39 0.18 8.24 6.07
CA ARG A 39 0.08 7.81 4.69
C ARG A 39 1.44 7.30 4.21
N ARG A 40 1.47 6.14 3.59
CA ARG A 40 2.68 5.69 2.89
C ARG A 40 2.80 6.44 1.57
N ALA A 41 4.02 6.81 1.17
CA ALA A 41 4.26 7.39 -0.16
C ALA A 41 3.82 6.44 -1.28
N PHE A 42 3.91 5.13 -1.05
CA PHE A 42 3.40 4.09 -1.93
C PHE A 42 2.59 3.05 -1.17
N LEU A 43 1.46 2.63 -1.72
CA LEU A 43 0.74 1.45 -1.24
C LEU A 43 1.61 0.20 -1.40
N GLN A 44 1.42 -0.80 -0.56
CA GLN A 44 2.15 -2.08 -0.63
C GLN A 44 1.90 -2.87 -1.92
N GLY A 45 0.81 -2.58 -2.61
CA GLY A 45 0.45 -3.19 -3.88
C GLY A 45 -0.76 -2.52 -4.52
N PRO A 46 -1.08 -2.89 -5.75
CA PRO A 46 -2.09 -2.21 -6.56
C PRO A 46 -3.52 -2.72 -6.32
N LEU A 47 -3.76 -3.59 -5.35
CA LEU A 47 -5.08 -4.16 -5.05
C LEU A 47 -5.48 -3.86 -3.61
N LYS A 48 -6.78 -3.84 -3.32
CA LYS A 48 -7.28 -3.68 -1.94
C LYS A 48 -6.80 -4.83 -1.05
N PHE A 49 -6.81 -6.06 -1.58
CA PHE A 49 -6.25 -7.25 -0.94
C PHE A 49 -5.16 -7.81 -1.83
N ASN A 50 -3.92 -7.82 -1.34
CA ASN A 50 -2.75 -8.16 -2.13
C ASN A 50 -2.32 -9.61 -1.87
N ARG A 51 -2.57 -10.50 -2.84
CA ARG A 51 -2.03 -11.86 -2.87
C ARG A 51 -0.91 -11.95 -3.93
N VAL A 52 0.34 -11.95 -3.49
CA VAL A 52 1.49 -12.09 -4.38
C VAL A 52 1.56 -13.52 -4.90
N SER A 53 1.46 -13.71 -6.21
CA SER A 53 1.60 -15.00 -6.90
C SER A 53 3.01 -15.21 -7.48
N SER A 54 3.71 -14.13 -7.88
CA SER A 54 5.09 -14.20 -8.36
C SER A 54 5.85 -12.93 -7.98
N ARG A 55 7.02 -13.09 -7.35
CA ARG A 55 7.86 -11.95 -6.96
C ARG A 55 8.81 -11.53 -8.07
N TYR A 56 9.36 -10.31 -7.96
CA TYR A 56 10.49 -9.86 -8.75
C TYR A 56 11.66 -10.84 -8.61
N ASN A 57 12.13 -11.40 -9.74
CA ASN A 57 13.21 -12.38 -9.76
C ASN A 57 13.95 -12.35 -11.09
N LEU A 58 15.22 -11.94 -11.09
CA LEU A 58 16.05 -11.87 -12.29
C LEU A 58 16.58 -13.24 -12.76
N ARG A 59 16.52 -14.25 -11.89
CA ARG A 59 16.98 -15.63 -12.18
C ARG A 59 15.83 -16.63 -12.14
N ARG A 60 14.58 -16.18 -12.44
CA ARG A 60 13.41 -17.06 -12.44
C ARG A 60 13.58 -18.16 -13.48
N ARG A 61 13.39 -19.40 -13.04
CA ARG A 61 13.31 -20.58 -13.93
C ARG A 61 11.89 -21.13 -13.88
N ILE A 62 11.34 -21.53 -15.02
CA ILE A 62 9.99 -22.10 -15.11
C ILE A 62 10.15 -23.42 -15.86
N ALA A 63 9.73 -24.53 -15.23
CA ALA A 63 9.83 -25.88 -15.79
C ALA A 63 9.16 -26.00 -17.16
N TYR A 64 7.99 -25.39 -17.35
CA TYR A 64 7.26 -25.35 -18.60
C TYR A 64 8.08 -24.79 -19.78
N TYR A 65 9.09 -23.95 -19.54
CA TYR A 65 10.00 -23.40 -20.56
C TYR A 65 11.38 -24.07 -20.53
N GLY A 66 11.47 -25.33 -20.10
CA GLY A 66 12.72 -26.08 -20.06
C GLY A 66 13.74 -25.51 -19.06
N ASN A 67 13.29 -24.95 -17.94
CA ASN A 67 14.13 -24.36 -16.89
C ASN A 67 15.10 -23.25 -17.34
N ARG A 68 14.90 -22.67 -18.52
CA ARG A 68 15.68 -21.51 -18.98
C ARG A 68 15.43 -20.30 -18.08
N ILE A 69 16.47 -19.50 -17.87
CA ILE A 69 16.35 -18.26 -17.09
C ILE A 69 15.44 -17.28 -17.85
N ARG A 70 14.32 -16.92 -17.24
CA ARG A 70 13.39 -15.89 -17.72
C ARG A 70 13.15 -14.85 -16.63
N PRO A 71 13.90 -13.72 -16.65
CA PRO A 71 13.76 -12.68 -15.64
C PRO A 71 12.32 -12.18 -15.53
N HIS A 72 11.82 -12.09 -14.30
CA HIS A 72 10.57 -11.43 -13.97
C HIS A 72 10.87 -10.09 -13.30
N LYS A 73 10.79 -9.00 -14.10
CA LYS A 73 11.08 -7.63 -13.63
C LYS A 73 9.83 -6.92 -13.11
N GLY A 74 8.97 -7.65 -12.39
CA GLY A 74 7.75 -7.15 -11.77
C GLY A 74 7.31 -8.05 -10.63
N THR A 75 6.23 -7.69 -9.96
CA THR A 75 5.54 -8.51 -8.96
C THR A 75 4.11 -8.76 -9.44
N ASP A 76 3.70 -10.02 -9.49
CA ASP A 76 2.36 -10.41 -9.91
C ASP A 76 1.46 -10.55 -8.70
N PHE A 77 0.33 -9.83 -8.74
CA PHE A 77 -0.72 -9.88 -7.73
C PHE A 77 -1.94 -10.58 -8.35
N ALA A 78 -2.22 -11.79 -7.89
CA ALA A 78 -3.34 -12.58 -8.36
C ALA A 78 -4.66 -12.05 -7.81
N ALA A 79 -5.64 -11.90 -8.69
CA ALA A 79 -7.01 -11.54 -8.34
C ALA A 79 -7.95 -11.92 -9.49
N SER A 80 -9.25 -12.05 -9.21
CA SER A 80 -10.27 -12.33 -10.21
C SER A 80 -10.35 -11.22 -11.27
N VAL A 81 -10.68 -11.62 -12.50
CA VAL A 81 -10.94 -10.67 -13.59
C VAL A 81 -12.01 -9.68 -13.17
N GLY A 82 -11.74 -8.39 -13.39
CA GLY A 82 -12.65 -7.31 -12.99
C GLY A 82 -12.36 -6.70 -11.62
N THR A 83 -11.42 -7.26 -10.84
CA THR A 83 -10.98 -6.62 -9.58
C THR A 83 -10.37 -5.24 -9.88
N PRO A 84 -10.76 -4.18 -9.14
CA PRO A 84 -10.20 -2.84 -9.33
C PRO A 84 -8.70 -2.79 -9.07
N ILE A 85 -7.95 -2.15 -9.98
CA ILE A 85 -6.53 -1.85 -9.83
C ILE A 85 -6.39 -0.41 -9.38
N LEU A 86 -5.64 -0.20 -8.29
CA LEU A 86 -5.45 1.09 -7.64
C LEU A 86 -4.08 1.68 -8.00
N ALA A 87 -4.02 2.99 -8.17
CA ALA A 87 -2.76 3.71 -8.25
C ALA A 87 -2.01 3.59 -6.91
N THR A 88 -0.77 3.13 -6.92
CA THR A 88 -0.01 2.92 -5.68
C THR A 88 0.53 4.20 -5.08
N ALA A 89 0.58 5.30 -5.84
CA ALA A 89 0.95 6.64 -5.38
C ALA A 89 0.34 7.70 -6.31
N ASN A 90 0.31 8.96 -5.85
CA ASN A 90 -0.06 10.09 -6.70
C ASN A 90 0.87 10.17 -7.92
N GLY A 91 0.35 10.52 -9.09
CA GLY A 91 1.18 10.67 -10.28
C GLY A 91 0.40 10.99 -11.54
N SER A 92 1.11 11.33 -12.60
CA SER A 92 0.53 11.57 -13.91
C SER A 92 0.61 10.33 -14.78
N VAL A 93 -0.44 10.03 -15.50
CA VAL A 93 -0.49 8.94 -16.49
C VAL A 93 0.38 9.32 -17.68
N ILE A 94 1.51 8.65 -17.86
CA ILE A 94 2.39 8.87 -19.02
C ILE A 94 2.10 7.91 -20.16
N LYS A 95 1.48 6.76 -19.89
CA LYS A 95 1.02 5.80 -20.90
C LYS A 95 -0.26 5.10 -20.45
N SER A 96 -1.23 5.01 -21.35
CA SER A 96 -2.42 4.16 -21.22
C SER A 96 -2.65 3.52 -22.58
N ALA A 97 -2.11 2.30 -22.79
CA ALA A 97 -1.96 1.70 -24.11
C ALA A 97 -2.14 0.18 -24.07
N TYR A 98 -2.04 -0.44 -25.22
CA TYR A 98 -2.01 -1.89 -25.41
C TYR A 98 -0.74 -2.31 -26.16
N THR A 99 -0.11 -3.41 -25.74
CA THR A 99 0.91 -4.11 -26.52
C THR A 99 0.69 -5.62 -26.41
N LYS A 100 1.17 -6.38 -27.41
CA LYS A 100 1.04 -7.85 -27.41
C LYS A 100 1.62 -8.50 -26.15
N GLY A 101 2.72 -7.97 -25.59
CA GLY A 101 3.35 -8.52 -24.38
C GLY A 101 2.68 -8.07 -23.09
N ASN A 102 2.41 -6.78 -22.94
CA ASN A 102 1.86 -6.21 -21.69
C ASN A 102 0.32 -6.31 -21.60
N GLY A 103 -0.37 -6.57 -22.71
CA GLY A 103 -1.81 -6.39 -22.79
C GLY A 103 -2.21 -4.93 -22.63
N ASN A 104 -3.38 -4.68 -22.11
CA ASN A 104 -3.78 -3.35 -21.66
C ASN A 104 -2.94 -2.97 -20.43
N TYR A 105 -2.31 -1.79 -20.46
CA TYR A 105 -1.46 -1.34 -19.36
C TYR A 105 -1.54 0.17 -19.14
N VAL A 106 -1.23 0.57 -17.93
CA VAL A 106 -1.10 1.97 -17.51
C VAL A 106 0.29 2.17 -16.90
N THR A 107 0.92 3.30 -17.21
CA THR A 107 2.18 3.73 -16.58
C THR A 107 1.97 5.09 -15.94
N LEU A 108 2.30 5.19 -14.65
CA LEU A 108 2.26 6.43 -13.86
C LEU A 108 3.69 6.93 -13.62
N LYS A 109 3.90 8.23 -13.80
CA LYS A 109 5.09 8.95 -13.33
C LYS A 109 4.74 9.68 -12.05
N HIS A 110 5.41 9.33 -10.95
CA HIS A 110 5.14 9.91 -9.63
C HIS A 110 5.99 11.15 -9.37
N ASN A 111 7.25 11.12 -9.82
CA ASN A 111 8.20 12.22 -9.75
C ASN A 111 9.40 11.94 -10.68
N SER A 112 10.49 12.69 -10.52
CA SER A 112 11.73 12.48 -11.30
C SER A 112 12.40 11.12 -11.05
N THR A 113 12.20 10.54 -9.86
CA THR A 113 12.85 9.29 -9.40
C THR A 113 12.01 8.05 -9.67
N TYR A 114 10.68 8.11 -9.47
CA TYR A 114 9.82 6.93 -9.41
C TYR A 114 8.73 6.92 -10.47
N SER A 115 8.53 5.75 -11.07
CA SER A 115 7.37 5.43 -11.90
C SER A 115 6.90 4.00 -11.69
N THR A 116 5.63 3.74 -11.98
CA THR A 116 5.00 2.42 -11.86
C THR A 116 4.23 2.05 -13.10
N GLN A 117 4.08 0.75 -13.32
CA GLN A 117 3.31 0.23 -14.45
C GLN A 117 2.47 -0.96 -14.02
N TYR A 118 1.27 -1.04 -14.57
CA TYR A 118 0.24 -2.01 -14.23
C TYR A 118 -0.24 -2.69 -15.50
N LEU A 119 -0.02 -4.00 -15.63
CA LEU A 119 -0.20 -4.75 -16.86
C LEU A 119 -1.39 -5.72 -16.78
N HIS A 120 -1.69 -6.30 -17.95
CA HIS A 120 -2.66 -7.38 -18.16
C HIS A 120 -4.10 -7.01 -17.80
N MET A 121 -4.43 -5.70 -17.86
CA MET A 121 -5.76 -5.20 -17.52
C MET A 121 -6.83 -5.72 -18.49
N LYS A 122 -8.03 -5.99 -17.97
CA LYS A 122 -9.24 -6.17 -18.78
C LYS A 122 -9.60 -4.87 -19.49
N LYS A 123 -9.61 -3.76 -18.74
CA LYS A 123 -9.96 -2.42 -19.22
C LYS A 123 -9.17 -1.37 -18.45
N ARG A 124 -8.75 -0.33 -19.12
CA ARG A 124 -8.13 0.88 -18.55
C ARG A 124 -9.22 1.91 -18.26
N LYS A 125 -9.16 2.60 -17.13
CA LYS A 125 -10.09 3.68 -16.76
C LYS A 125 -9.55 5.06 -17.15
N VAL A 126 -8.23 5.20 -17.23
CA VAL A 126 -7.52 6.48 -17.30
C VAL A 126 -6.83 6.67 -18.66
N LYS A 127 -6.58 7.94 -19.03
CA LYS A 127 -5.92 8.35 -20.27
C LYS A 127 -4.58 9.04 -19.97
N ALA A 128 -3.65 9.03 -20.93
CA ALA A 128 -2.39 9.78 -20.80
C ALA A 128 -2.66 11.28 -20.58
N GLY A 129 -1.83 11.92 -19.75
CA GLY A 129 -1.96 13.30 -19.32
C GLY A 129 -2.79 13.53 -18.05
N GLN A 130 -3.61 12.57 -17.61
CA GLN A 130 -4.40 12.69 -16.37
C GLN A 130 -3.51 12.61 -15.14
N PHE A 131 -3.80 13.43 -14.13
CA PHE A 131 -3.26 13.26 -12.78
C PHE A 131 -4.17 12.33 -11.99
N ILE A 132 -3.57 11.41 -11.23
CA ILE A 132 -4.25 10.37 -10.47
C ILE A 132 -3.74 10.41 -9.03
N GLU A 133 -4.66 10.35 -8.09
CA GLU A 133 -4.32 10.24 -6.67
C GLU A 133 -4.06 8.79 -6.26
N GLN A 134 -3.31 8.61 -5.19
CA GLN A 134 -3.08 7.30 -4.57
C GLN A 134 -4.41 6.67 -4.14
N GLY A 135 -4.61 5.41 -4.51
CA GLY A 135 -5.84 4.68 -4.20
C GLY A 135 -6.96 4.85 -5.23
N GLU A 136 -6.82 5.75 -6.22
CA GLU A 136 -7.79 5.84 -7.31
C GLU A 136 -7.73 4.61 -8.22
N ILE A 137 -8.90 4.21 -8.74
CA ILE A 137 -9.03 3.10 -9.68
C ILE A 137 -8.53 3.56 -11.06
N ILE A 138 -7.51 2.86 -11.58
CA ILE A 138 -6.90 3.13 -12.89
C ILE A 138 -7.30 2.11 -13.96
N GLY A 139 -7.93 1.01 -13.57
CA GLY A 139 -8.40 -0.05 -14.45
C GLY A 139 -8.84 -1.28 -13.67
N TRP A 140 -8.99 -2.39 -14.35
CA TRP A 140 -9.45 -3.66 -13.77
C TRP A 140 -8.57 -4.81 -14.19
N VAL A 141 -8.34 -5.76 -13.28
CA VAL A 141 -7.59 -6.99 -13.54
C VAL A 141 -8.19 -7.74 -14.72
N GLY A 142 -7.31 -8.26 -15.56
CA GLY A 142 -7.67 -9.04 -16.75
C GLY A 142 -6.69 -10.18 -17.02
N MET A 143 -6.69 -10.60 -18.27
CA MET A 143 -5.80 -11.62 -18.81
C MET A 143 -5.31 -11.21 -20.21
N THR A 144 -5.17 -9.92 -20.50
CA THR A 144 -4.70 -9.44 -21.80
C THR A 144 -3.18 -9.48 -21.92
N GLY A 145 -2.68 -9.71 -23.11
CA GLY A 145 -1.23 -9.84 -23.36
C GLY A 145 -0.66 -11.21 -23.01
N ASN A 146 0.63 -11.28 -22.72
CA ASN A 146 1.32 -12.53 -22.43
C ASN A 146 1.21 -12.90 -20.95
N THR A 147 0.17 -13.64 -20.59
CA THR A 147 -0.13 -14.09 -19.23
C THR A 147 -0.77 -15.47 -19.22
N SER A 148 -0.57 -16.24 -18.15
CA SER A 148 -1.12 -17.57 -17.95
C SER A 148 -2.36 -17.60 -17.03
N GLY A 149 -2.74 -16.46 -16.43
CA GLY A 149 -3.89 -16.40 -15.53
C GLY A 149 -4.22 -14.98 -15.07
N PRO A 150 -5.37 -14.77 -14.40
CA PRO A 150 -5.80 -13.45 -13.99
C PRO A 150 -4.88 -12.87 -12.91
N HIS A 151 -4.24 -11.74 -13.22
CA HIS A 151 -3.41 -11.00 -12.28
C HIS A 151 -3.13 -9.59 -12.78
N VAL A 152 -2.59 -8.73 -11.94
CA VAL A 152 -1.90 -7.52 -12.35
C VAL A 152 -0.40 -7.70 -12.13
N CYS A 153 0.39 -7.55 -13.20
CA CYS A 153 1.84 -7.48 -13.09
C CYS A 153 2.21 -6.02 -12.77
N TYR A 154 2.72 -5.81 -11.57
CA TYR A 154 3.14 -4.50 -11.05
C TYR A 154 4.64 -4.34 -11.23
N ARG A 155 5.05 -3.33 -11.98
CA ARG A 155 6.44 -2.99 -12.21
C ARG A 155 6.77 -1.64 -11.58
N PHE A 156 7.97 -1.54 -11.01
CA PHE A 156 8.44 -0.36 -10.30
C PHE A 156 9.80 0.10 -10.85
N TRP A 157 9.93 1.39 -11.12
CA TRP A 157 11.19 2.00 -11.56
C TRP A 157 11.69 3.00 -10.55
N LYS A 158 12.99 2.99 -10.32
CA LYS A 158 13.75 3.99 -9.59
C LYS A 158 14.88 4.49 -10.47
N ASN A 159 14.94 5.79 -10.76
CA ASN A 159 15.95 6.40 -11.64
C ASN A 159 16.08 5.67 -13.00
N GLY A 160 14.94 5.38 -13.63
CA GLY A 160 14.87 4.72 -14.94
C GLY A 160 15.19 3.22 -14.96
N ARG A 161 15.54 2.60 -13.83
CA ARG A 161 15.81 1.15 -13.72
C ARG A 161 14.67 0.43 -13.02
N GLN A 162 14.29 -0.74 -13.56
CA GLN A 162 13.31 -1.62 -12.89
C GLN A 162 13.93 -2.24 -11.64
N VAL A 163 13.25 -2.12 -10.50
CA VAL A 163 13.69 -2.62 -9.20
C VAL A 163 12.57 -3.36 -8.49
N ASP A 164 12.94 -4.18 -7.51
CA ASP A 164 11.98 -4.80 -6.59
C ASP A 164 11.51 -3.74 -5.58
N PRO A 165 10.22 -3.34 -5.58
CA PRO A 165 9.71 -2.32 -4.67
C PRO A 165 9.81 -2.74 -3.20
N PHE A 166 9.73 -4.03 -2.91
CA PHE A 166 9.80 -4.55 -1.54
C PHE A 166 11.20 -4.51 -0.92
N LYS A 167 12.23 -4.35 -1.76
CA LYS A 167 13.63 -4.17 -1.33
C LYS A 167 14.08 -2.73 -1.31
N GLN A 168 13.21 -1.79 -1.66
CA GLN A 168 13.53 -0.36 -1.63
C GLN A 168 13.14 0.27 -0.29
N LYS A 169 14.03 1.08 0.26
CA LYS A 169 13.64 2.09 1.26
C LYS A 169 12.90 3.20 0.52
N LEU A 170 11.59 3.11 0.51
CA LEU A 170 10.73 4.14 -0.09
C LEU A 170 10.61 5.32 0.89
N PRO A 171 10.50 6.55 0.37
CA PRO A 171 10.33 7.71 1.24
C PRO A 171 9.01 7.60 2.01
N ASP A 172 8.98 8.19 3.20
CA ASP A 172 7.74 8.45 3.91
C ASP A 172 6.90 9.48 3.12
N ALA A 173 5.60 9.49 3.31
CA ALA A 173 4.78 10.58 2.79
C ALA A 173 5.21 11.90 3.46
N LYS A 174 4.98 13.02 2.75
CA LYS A 174 5.37 14.33 3.27
C LYS A 174 4.69 14.61 4.61
N PRO A 175 5.43 15.03 5.64
CA PRO A 175 4.84 15.48 6.89
C PRO A 175 4.03 16.77 6.64
N ILE A 176 3.26 17.19 7.64
CA ILE A 176 2.59 18.50 7.62
C ILE A 176 3.64 19.59 7.37
N SER A 177 3.29 20.59 6.55
CA SER A 177 4.18 21.73 6.32
C SER A 177 4.47 22.47 7.63
N ASN A 178 5.67 23.00 7.78
CA ASN A 178 6.06 23.72 9.02
C ASN A 178 5.10 24.86 9.37
N LYS A 179 4.49 25.50 8.35
CA LYS A 179 3.50 26.58 8.53
C LYS A 179 2.23 26.09 9.22
N LEU A 180 1.82 24.86 9.00
CA LEU A 180 0.58 24.27 9.54
C LEU A 180 0.80 23.47 10.84
N LYS A 181 2.04 23.24 11.27
CA LYS A 181 2.32 22.43 12.47
C LYS A 181 1.72 22.99 13.75
N ALA A 182 1.82 24.30 13.95
CA ALA A 182 1.28 24.95 15.16
C ALA A 182 -0.25 24.86 15.20
N GLU A 183 -0.92 25.04 14.06
CA GLU A 183 -2.36 24.88 13.93
C GLU A 183 -2.79 23.41 14.12
N PHE A 184 -2.08 22.47 13.49
CA PHE A 184 -2.29 21.05 13.70
C PHE A 184 -2.19 20.65 15.18
N SER A 185 -1.14 21.11 15.88
CA SER A 185 -0.96 20.81 17.31
C SER A 185 -2.15 21.27 18.15
N LYS A 186 -2.68 22.46 17.87
CA LYS A 186 -3.91 22.96 18.52
C LYS A 186 -5.14 22.12 18.16
N HIS A 187 -5.25 21.73 16.87
CA HIS A 187 -6.38 20.95 16.36
C HIS A 187 -6.49 19.58 17.04
N ILE A 188 -5.39 18.90 17.32
CA ILE A 188 -5.41 17.55 17.88
C ILE A 188 -5.69 17.49 19.38
N ILE A 189 -5.46 18.57 20.15
CA ILE A 189 -5.62 18.59 21.62
C ILE A 189 -6.97 18.00 22.06
N PRO A 190 -8.14 18.51 21.59
CA PRO A 190 -9.42 18.02 22.08
C PRO A 190 -9.69 16.54 21.73
N TYR A 191 -9.14 16.07 20.62
CA TYR A 191 -9.27 14.66 20.22
C TYR A 191 -8.35 13.77 21.04
N LYS A 192 -7.08 14.18 21.22
CA LYS A 192 -6.11 13.43 22.02
C LYS A 192 -6.57 13.28 23.46
N THR A 193 -7.01 14.38 24.10
CA THR A 193 -7.57 14.33 25.47
C THR A 193 -8.73 13.33 25.58
N LYS A 194 -9.66 13.32 24.62
CA LYS A 194 -10.76 12.35 24.63
C LYS A 194 -10.29 10.92 24.48
N LEU A 195 -9.32 10.66 23.59
CA LEU A 195 -8.77 9.31 23.39
C LEU A 195 -8.00 8.83 24.63
N ASP A 196 -7.23 9.69 25.26
CA ASP A 196 -6.45 9.36 26.46
C ASP A 196 -7.34 9.07 27.69
N CYS A 197 -8.58 9.56 27.72
CA CYS A 197 -9.58 9.28 28.77
C CYS A 197 -10.33 7.96 28.57
N ILE A 198 -10.18 7.25 27.44
CA ILE A 198 -10.87 5.98 27.20
C ILE A 198 -10.12 4.89 27.97
N PRO A 199 -10.78 4.19 28.94
CA PRO A 199 -10.15 3.07 29.61
C PRO A 199 -9.99 1.92 28.63
N PHE A 200 -8.77 1.48 28.40
CA PHE A 200 -8.47 0.29 27.60
C PHE A 200 -8.29 -0.88 28.57
N GLU A 201 -9.03 -1.98 28.36
CA GLU A 201 -8.71 -3.24 29.01
C GLU A 201 -7.34 -3.71 28.48
N THR A 202 -6.32 -3.59 29.29
CA THR A 202 -5.05 -4.28 29.05
C THR A 202 -5.32 -5.76 29.21
N SER A 203 -5.42 -6.51 28.10
CA SER A 203 -5.40 -7.96 28.15
C SER A 203 -4.03 -8.36 28.71
N THR A 204 -3.97 -8.60 30.00
CA THR A 204 -2.80 -9.16 30.66
C THR A 204 -2.59 -10.56 30.09
N THR A 205 -1.56 -10.70 29.31
CA THR A 205 -1.08 -11.98 28.74
C THR A 205 -0.74 -13.01 29.83
N ASP A 206 -0.77 -12.63 31.10
CA ASP A 206 -0.43 -13.44 32.26
C ASP A 206 -1.52 -14.45 32.65
N GLU A 207 -2.81 -14.20 32.37
CA GLU A 207 -3.88 -15.16 32.68
C GLU A 207 -3.86 -16.41 31.78
N ILE A 208 -3.33 -16.30 30.56
CA ILE A 208 -3.27 -17.45 29.63
C ILE A 208 -2.16 -18.41 30.02
N VAL A 209 -1.09 -17.95 30.66
CA VAL A 209 0.01 -18.80 31.12
C VAL A 209 -0.38 -19.60 32.37
N ILE A 210 -1.15 -18.99 33.29
CA ILE A 210 -1.58 -19.63 34.53
C ILE A 210 -2.57 -20.79 34.24
N ASN A 211 -3.46 -20.63 33.28
CA ASN A 211 -4.43 -21.68 32.92
C ASN A 211 -3.81 -22.85 32.14
N LYS A 212 -2.71 -22.65 31.43
CA LYS A 212 -1.97 -23.75 30.78
C LYS A 212 -1.18 -24.62 31.76
N ASN A 213 -0.71 -24.03 32.85
CA ASN A 213 0.04 -24.75 33.89
C ASN A 213 -0.87 -25.51 34.86
N LYS A 214 -2.11 -25.05 35.08
CA LYS A 214 -3.10 -25.80 35.89
C LYS A 214 -3.64 -27.06 35.21
N LYS A 215 -3.66 -27.12 33.87
CA LYS A 215 -4.10 -28.31 33.12
C LYS A 215 -3.02 -29.39 32.97
N LYS A 216 -1.75 -29.10 33.25
CA LYS A 216 -0.67 -30.09 33.20
C LYS A 216 -0.44 -30.84 34.55
N ASN A 217 -1.01 -30.37 35.66
CA ASN A 217 -0.85 -30.93 36.97
C ASN A 217 -2.09 -31.63 37.53
N ALA A 218 -3.08 -31.94 36.68
CA ALA A 218 -4.30 -32.68 37.06
C ALA A 218 -4.44 -33.90 36.17
N ASP A 219 -3.55 -34.88 36.35
CA ASP A 219 -3.81 -36.24 35.90
C ASP A 219 -3.19 -37.15 36.98
N PRO A 220 -3.97 -37.76 37.87
CA PRO A 220 -3.56 -38.80 38.75
C PRO A 220 -4.07 -40.16 38.26
N SER A 221 -3.15 -41.08 38.12
CA SER A 221 -3.31 -42.53 38.06
C SER A 221 -4.07 -43.11 36.88
#